data_515d9177a1daeec35e9729f8af39e25d
#
_entry.id   515d9177a1daeec35e9729f8af39e25d
#
_cell.length_a   1.000
_cell.length_b   1.000
_cell.length_c   1.000
_cell.angle_alpha   90.00
_cell.angle_beta   90.00
_cell.angle_gamma   90.00
#
_symmetry.space_group_name_H-M   'P 1'
#
loop_
_entity.id
_entity.type
_entity.pdbx_description
1 polymer ?
#
loop_
_entity_poly.entity_id
_entity_poly.type
_entity_poly.pdbx_seq_one_letter_code
_entity_poly.pdbx_strand_id
1 'polypeptide(L)'
;MSGVNAAIEVGKHSLEIALGSAGELFSEPNQSRAITRLAKRLAELGCERVLIEGGSYQNVLVAALRAAGLPVVIINPRRVREFAKSIGQLAKTDHLDARVLALYGERIQPPVRELPDEQNQVLRGLWVRREQLIEMLVMEENRLEHAPKALHRSLRAHIDYLRKQIKQADNNLDREVRNSALWEKYELLNSVPGVGPVLSIALLSDLPELGRLNRGEIAALAGVAPFNCDSGTLHGQRKIQGGRKRLRRVLYSATVASVRCNPALRPFYQRLRATGKPAKVALVAAMRRLLLILNAMLKTKTPWRSPCLAA
;
A
#
# COMPACT_ATOMS: atom_id res chain seq x y z
N MET A 1 10.33 1.96 -33.67
CA MET A 1 11.03 0.90 -32.92
C MET A 1 10.41 0.90 -31.53
N SER A 2 9.81 -0.23 -31.08
CA SER A 2 9.36 -0.34 -29.69
C SER A 2 10.60 -0.34 -28.79
N GLY A 3 10.68 0.59 -27.85
CA GLY A 3 11.84 0.71 -26.97
C GLY A 3 12.05 -0.53 -26.10
N VAL A 4 13.26 -0.73 -25.66
CA VAL A 4 13.66 -1.89 -24.84
C VAL A 4 13.05 -1.77 -23.44
N ASN A 5 12.30 -2.78 -23.02
CA ASN A 5 11.88 -2.92 -21.62
C ASN A 5 12.89 -3.82 -20.90
N ALA A 6 13.43 -3.35 -19.79
CA ALA A 6 14.18 -4.21 -18.86
C ALA A 6 13.26 -4.73 -17.77
N ALA A 7 13.44 -5.97 -17.36
CA ALA A 7 12.75 -6.57 -16.23
C ALA A 7 13.75 -7.16 -15.25
N ILE A 8 13.57 -6.93 -13.96
CA ILE A 8 14.51 -7.35 -12.93
C ILE A 8 13.75 -8.09 -11.83
N GLU A 9 14.03 -9.38 -11.69
CA GLU A 9 13.66 -10.16 -10.51
C GLU A 9 14.72 -9.95 -9.43
N VAL A 10 14.29 -9.62 -8.21
CA VAL A 10 15.19 -9.18 -7.14
C VAL A 10 15.28 -10.22 -6.04
N GLY A 11 16.34 -11.03 -6.09
CA GLY A 11 16.72 -11.94 -5.02
C GLY A 11 17.53 -11.25 -3.92
N LYS A 12 17.74 -11.97 -2.82
CA LYS A 12 18.58 -11.49 -1.70
C LYS A 12 20.04 -11.27 -2.11
N HIS A 13 20.58 -12.14 -2.93
CA HIS A 13 21.99 -12.16 -3.31
C HIS A 13 22.24 -11.89 -4.80
N SER A 14 21.24 -12.08 -5.63
CA SER A 14 21.31 -11.92 -7.08
C SER A 14 20.14 -11.10 -7.62
N LEU A 15 20.38 -10.53 -8.77
CA LEU A 15 19.40 -9.89 -9.65
C LEU A 15 19.35 -10.69 -10.92
N GLU A 16 18.18 -11.07 -11.41
CA GLU A 16 17.98 -11.69 -12.71
C GLU A 16 17.38 -10.67 -13.67
N ILE A 17 18.10 -10.37 -14.73
CA ILE A 17 17.75 -9.28 -15.66
C ILE A 17 17.38 -9.84 -17.02
N ALA A 18 16.21 -9.48 -17.55
CA ALA A 18 15.78 -9.76 -18.90
C ALA A 18 15.64 -8.44 -19.69
N LEU A 19 16.34 -8.33 -20.82
CA LEU A 19 16.19 -7.22 -21.76
C LEU A 19 15.18 -7.60 -22.85
N GLY A 20 13.90 -7.32 -22.59
CA GLY A 20 12.79 -7.84 -23.37
C GLY A 20 12.47 -9.31 -23.10
N SER A 21 11.32 -9.77 -23.57
CA SER A 21 10.86 -11.16 -23.31
C SER A 21 11.65 -12.23 -24.06
N ALA A 22 12.15 -11.89 -25.24
CA ALA A 22 12.97 -12.78 -26.12
C ALA A 22 14.45 -12.39 -26.18
N GLY A 23 14.86 -11.35 -25.43
CA GLY A 23 16.20 -10.82 -25.48
C GLY A 23 17.18 -11.46 -24.49
N GLU A 24 18.26 -10.73 -24.21
CA GLU A 24 19.33 -11.17 -23.32
C GLU A 24 18.80 -11.41 -21.89
N LEU A 25 19.26 -12.50 -21.29
CA LEU A 25 19.01 -12.85 -19.89
C LEU A 25 20.36 -13.02 -19.20
N PHE A 26 20.59 -12.31 -18.08
CA PHE A 26 21.81 -12.37 -17.34
C PHE A 26 21.58 -12.10 -15.87
N SER A 27 22.54 -12.49 -15.05
CA SER A 27 22.51 -12.31 -13.58
C SER A 27 23.57 -11.33 -13.14
N GLU A 28 23.25 -10.51 -12.15
CA GLU A 28 24.19 -9.63 -11.44
C GLU A 28 24.07 -9.82 -9.93
N PRO A 29 25.16 -9.64 -9.14
CA PRO A 29 25.07 -9.66 -7.70
C PRO A 29 24.21 -8.50 -7.17
N ASN A 30 23.35 -8.74 -6.18
CA ASN A 30 22.61 -7.68 -5.50
C ASN A 30 23.50 -6.93 -4.51
N GLN A 31 24.47 -6.21 -5.03
CA GLN A 31 25.49 -5.42 -4.32
C GLN A 31 25.61 -4.02 -4.94
N SER A 32 25.90 -3.00 -4.14
CA SER A 32 25.91 -1.61 -4.57
C SER A 32 26.75 -1.35 -5.83
N ARG A 33 27.95 -1.92 -5.94
CA ARG A 33 28.81 -1.75 -7.12
C ARG A 33 28.21 -2.35 -8.40
N ALA A 34 27.64 -3.54 -8.31
CA ALA A 34 26.98 -4.19 -9.46
C ALA A 34 25.71 -3.44 -9.86
N ILE A 35 24.91 -3.01 -8.89
CA ILE A 35 23.71 -2.19 -9.13
C ILE A 35 24.05 -0.90 -9.85
N THR A 36 25.12 -0.20 -9.46
CA THR A 36 25.54 1.04 -10.13
C THR A 36 25.95 0.78 -11.57
N ARG A 37 26.71 -0.30 -11.86
CA ARG A 37 27.04 -0.68 -13.25
C ARG A 37 25.81 -1.05 -14.06
N LEU A 38 24.89 -1.82 -13.49
CA LEU A 38 23.63 -2.19 -14.12
C LEU A 38 22.80 -0.96 -14.47
N ALA A 39 22.65 -0.02 -13.53
CA ALA A 39 21.90 1.20 -13.79
C ALA A 39 22.47 2.02 -14.94
N LYS A 40 23.81 2.13 -15.00
CA LYS A 40 24.51 2.79 -16.11
C LYS A 40 24.27 2.08 -17.45
N ARG A 41 24.44 0.74 -17.48
CA ARG A 41 24.19 -0.07 -18.67
C ARG A 41 22.75 0.08 -19.20
N LEU A 42 21.76 0.04 -18.30
CA LEU A 42 20.34 0.19 -18.68
C LEU A 42 20.03 1.63 -19.19
N ALA A 43 20.69 2.65 -18.67
CA ALA A 43 20.56 4.01 -19.14
C ALA A 43 21.18 4.18 -20.55
N GLU A 44 22.36 3.61 -20.81
CA GLU A 44 23.01 3.59 -22.12
C GLU A 44 22.16 2.85 -23.19
N LEU A 45 21.43 1.80 -22.78
CA LEU A 45 20.51 1.07 -23.66
C LEU A 45 19.20 1.82 -23.95
N GLY A 46 18.94 2.96 -23.30
CA GLY A 46 17.75 3.76 -23.51
C GLY A 46 16.44 3.04 -23.14
N CYS A 47 16.43 2.31 -22.02
CA CYS A 47 15.25 1.55 -21.60
C CYS A 47 14.04 2.45 -21.38
N GLU A 48 12.93 2.18 -22.08
CA GLU A 48 11.66 2.90 -21.89
C GLU A 48 10.99 2.60 -20.55
N ARG A 49 11.21 1.41 -20.02
CA ARG A 49 10.71 0.98 -18.69
C ARG A 49 11.66 -0.03 -18.07
N VAL A 50 11.90 0.13 -16.79
CA VAL A 50 12.56 -0.89 -15.97
C VAL A 50 11.53 -1.45 -14.98
N LEU A 51 11.06 -2.66 -15.24
CA LEU A 51 10.08 -3.34 -14.41
C LEU A 51 10.79 -4.09 -13.29
N ILE A 52 10.26 -3.97 -12.08
CA ILE A 52 10.79 -4.67 -10.90
C ILE A 52 9.62 -5.37 -10.20
N GLU A 53 9.77 -6.66 -9.89
CA GLU A 53 8.80 -7.32 -9.01
C GLU A 53 8.96 -6.79 -7.58
N GLY A 54 7.84 -6.36 -6.97
CA GLY A 54 7.84 -5.74 -5.64
C GLY A 54 8.24 -6.72 -4.54
N GLY A 55 9.37 -6.47 -3.86
CA GLY A 55 9.92 -7.33 -2.82
C GLY A 55 10.67 -6.57 -1.72
N SER A 56 11.31 -7.31 -0.81
CA SER A 56 12.01 -6.74 0.35
C SER A 56 13.39 -6.16 0.01
N TYR A 57 14.03 -6.61 -1.06
CA TYR A 57 15.45 -6.32 -1.36
C TYR A 57 15.66 -5.28 -2.47
N GLN A 58 14.60 -4.64 -2.94
CA GLN A 58 14.61 -3.76 -4.11
C GLN A 58 15.07 -2.31 -3.85
N ASN A 59 15.09 -1.84 -2.60
CA ASN A 59 15.20 -0.40 -2.32
C ASN A 59 16.49 0.23 -2.86
N VAL A 60 17.64 -0.43 -2.70
CA VAL A 60 18.93 0.06 -3.19
C VAL A 60 18.95 0.09 -4.72
N LEU A 61 18.42 -0.96 -5.36
CA LEU A 61 18.29 -1.04 -6.82
C LEU A 61 17.39 0.10 -7.35
N VAL A 62 16.21 0.26 -6.78
CA VAL A 62 15.25 1.31 -7.19
C VAL A 62 15.87 2.71 -7.04
N ALA A 63 16.60 2.97 -5.96
CA ALA A 63 17.27 4.25 -5.75
C ALA A 63 18.34 4.51 -6.81
N ALA A 64 19.18 3.52 -7.14
CA ALA A 64 20.23 3.65 -8.15
C ALA A 64 19.66 3.83 -9.57
N LEU A 65 18.62 3.09 -9.94
CA LEU A 65 17.96 3.22 -11.24
C LEU A 65 17.31 4.62 -11.41
N ARG A 66 16.69 5.13 -10.35
CA ARG A 66 16.13 6.50 -10.35
C ARG A 66 17.21 7.56 -10.47
N ALA A 67 18.31 7.40 -9.74
CA ALA A 67 19.46 8.33 -9.84
C ALA A 67 20.05 8.35 -11.25
N ALA A 68 19.96 7.24 -12.00
CA ALA A 68 20.33 7.16 -13.41
C ALA A 68 19.24 7.67 -14.39
N GLY A 69 18.13 8.24 -13.89
CA GLY A 69 17.06 8.79 -14.72
C GLY A 69 16.14 7.75 -15.37
N LEU A 70 16.23 6.48 -14.97
CA LEU A 70 15.45 5.39 -15.57
C LEU A 70 13.99 5.39 -15.11
N PRO A 71 13.03 5.11 -16.00
CA PRO A 71 11.61 5.01 -15.68
C PRO A 71 11.28 3.67 -15.01
N VAL A 72 11.35 3.63 -13.68
CA VAL A 72 11.14 2.42 -12.86
C VAL A 72 9.67 2.18 -12.59
N VAL A 73 9.23 0.94 -12.80
CA VAL A 73 7.85 0.49 -12.52
C VAL A 73 7.87 -0.72 -11.59
N ILE A 74 7.37 -0.54 -10.37
CA ILE A 74 7.27 -1.64 -9.39
C ILE A 74 5.93 -2.35 -9.59
N ILE A 75 5.97 -3.64 -9.90
CA ILE A 75 4.81 -4.48 -10.17
C ILE A 75 4.50 -5.35 -8.95
N ASN A 76 3.22 -5.47 -8.63
CA ASN A 76 2.78 -6.37 -7.57
C ASN A 76 3.03 -7.84 -7.97
N PRO A 77 3.74 -8.64 -7.16
CA PRO A 77 4.07 -10.05 -7.45
C PRO A 77 2.85 -10.90 -7.83
N ARG A 78 1.72 -10.65 -7.18
CA ARG A 78 0.49 -11.36 -7.50
C ARG A 78 0.05 -11.15 -8.95
N ARG A 79 0.18 -9.93 -9.49
CA ARG A 79 -0.21 -9.64 -10.88
C ARG A 79 0.69 -10.35 -11.89
N VAL A 80 2.01 -10.39 -11.61
CA VAL A 80 2.97 -11.12 -12.44
C VAL A 80 2.64 -12.62 -12.43
N ARG A 81 2.35 -13.17 -11.24
CA ARG A 81 2.01 -14.59 -11.09
C ARG A 81 0.67 -14.96 -11.74
N GLU A 82 -0.35 -14.11 -11.66
CA GLU A 82 -1.63 -14.32 -12.35
C GLU A 82 -1.45 -14.24 -13.87
N PHE A 83 -0.61 -13.33 -14.36
CA PHE A 83 -0.26 -13.22 -15.78
C PHE A 83 0.52 -14.46 -16.24
N ALA A 84 1.53 -14.92 -15.50
CA ALA A 84 2.26 -16.16 -15.82
C ALA A 84 1.32 -17.35 -16.01
N LYS A 85 0.37 -17.53 -15.08
CA LYS A 85 -0.65 -18.60 -15.19
C LYS A 85 -1.54 -18.45 -16.42
N SER A 86 -1.92 -17.23 -16.79
CA SER A 86 -2.79 -16.96 -17.94
C SER A 86 -2.14 -17.32 -19.28
N ILE A 87 -0.80 -17.29 -19.35
CA ILE A 87 -0.02 -17.70 -20.53
C ILE A 87 0.49 -19.16 -20.45
N GLY A 88 0.02 -19.93 -19.46
CA GLY A 88 0.41 -21.33 -19.27
C GLY A 88 1.75 -21.56 -18.57
N GLN A 89 2.44 -20.50 -18.10
CA GLN A 89 3.71 -20.61 -17.38
C GLN A 89 3.46 -20.99 -15.93
N LEU A 90 3.53 -22.28 -15.59
CA LEU A 90 3.30 -22.80 -14.25
C LEU A 90 4.60 -22.91 -13.43
N ALA A 91 5.71 -23.23 -14.08
CA ALA A 91 7.02 -23.31 -13.42
C ALA A 91 7.45 -21.96 -12.88
N LYS A 92 8.21 -21.99 -11.77
CA LYS A 92 8.75 -20.80 -11.13
C LYS A 92 10.25 -20.96 -10.91
N THR A 93 11.03 -20.10 -11.54
CA THR A 93 12.45 -19.88 -11.30
C THR A 93 12.74 -18.40 -11.53
N ASP A 94 13.75 -17.85 -10.90
CA ASP A 94 14.07 -16.42 -10.98
C ASP A 94 14.31 -15.99 -12.46
N HIS A 95 14.94 -16.82 -13.28
CA HIS A 95 15.12 -16.60 -14.72
C HIS A 95 13.80 -16.55 -15.50
N LEU A 96 12.87 -17.47 -15.21
CA LEU A 96 11.55 -17.48 -15.83
C LEU A 96 10.72 -16.29 -15.38
N ASP A 97 10.80 -15.95 -14.09
CA ASP A 97 10.07 -14.82 -13.53
C ASP A 97 10.55 -13.49 -14.14
N ALA A 98 11.86 -13.30 -14.38
CA ALA A 98 12.38 -12.14 -15.10
C ALA A 98 11.86 -12.07 -16.55
N ARG A 99 11.81 -13.18 -17.29
CA ARG A 99 11.24 -13.23 -18.65
C ARG A 99 9.74 -12.95 -18.67
N VAL A 100 8.99 -13.53 -17.73
CA VAL A 100 7.55 -13.30 -17.58
C VAL A 100 7.28 -11.83 -17.25
N LEU A 101 8.09 -11.23 -16.38
CA LEU A 101 7.98 -9.82 -16.05
C LEU A 101 8.28 -8.91 -17.25
N ALA A 102 9.27 -9.26 -18.09
CA ALA A 102 9.54 -8.54 -19.34
C ALA A 102 8.36 -8.63 -20.29
N LEU A 103 7.82 -9.85 -20.52
CA LEU A 103 6.63 -10.06 -21.35
C LEU A 103 5.40 -9.31 -20.82
N TYR A 104 5.23 -9.28 -19.49
CA TYR A 104 4.20 -8.46 -18.85
C TYR A 104 4.37 -6.98 -19.20
N GLY A 105 5.60 -6.47 -19.15
CA GLY A 105 5.91 -5.09 -19.52
C GLY A 105 5.56 -4.76 -20.97
N GLU A 106 5.87 -5.67 -21.90
CA GLU A 106 5.57 -5.53 -23.33
C GLU A 106 4.07 -5.54 -23.62
N ARG A 107 3.32 -6.45 -22.98
CA ARG A 107 1.90 -6.66 -23.26
C ARG A 107 0.97 -5.70 -22.51
N ILE A 108 1.28 -5.38 -21.27
CA ILE A 108 0.41 -4.57 -20.39
C ILE A 108 0.82 -3.10 -20.41
N GLN A 109 2.08 -2.80 -20.70
CA GLN A 109 2.65 -1.45 -20.73
C GLN A 109 2.27 -0.61 -19.49
N PRO A 110 2.60 -1.08 -18.28
CA PRO A 110 2.16 -0.42 -17.05
C PRO A 110 2.70 1.01 -17.01
N PRO A 111 1.87 1.99 -16.59
CA PRO A 111 2.29 3.38 -16.53
C PRO A 111 3.41 3.58 -15.52
N VAL A 112 4.42 4.39 -15.88
CA VAL A 112 5.45 4.85 -14.96
C VAL A 112 4.78 5.80 -13.96
N ARG A 113 4.93 5.53 -12.67
CA ARG A 113 4.40 6.36 -11.60
C ARG A 113 5.55 6.98 -10.80
N GLU A 114 5.36 8.19 -10.33
CA GLU A 114 6.28 8.76 -9.36
C GLU A 114 6.40 7.85 -8.15
N LEU A 115 7.62 7.45 -7.84
CA LEU A 115 7.91 6.69 -6.64
C LEU A 115 8.04 7.65 -5.45
N PRO A 116 7.69 7.19 -4.23
CA PRO A 116 7.83 8.00 -3.02
C PRO A 116 9.25 8.54 -2.87
N ASP A 117 9.37 9.79 -2.44
CA ASP A 117 10.64 10.40 -2.07
C ASP A 117 11.26 9.74 -0.82
N GLU A 118 12.47 10.14 -0.45
CA GLU A 118 13.20 9.57 0.67
C GLU A 118 12.49 9.81 2.00
N GLN A 119 11.90 10.99 2.22
CA GLN A 119 11.13 11.30 3.43
C GLN A 119 9.90 10.41 3.56
N ASN A 120 9.19 10.18 2.48
CA ASN A 120 8.08 9.24 2.46
C ASN A 120 8.52 7.79 2.74
N GLN A 121 9.73 7.40 2.32
CA GLN A 121 10.27 6.07 2.62
C GLN A 121 10.60 5.92 4.11
N VAL A 122 11.20 6.94 4.74
CA VAL A 122 11.48 6.95 6.19
C VAL A 122 10.16 6.87 6.97
N LEU A 123 9.19 7.73 6.66
CA LEU A 123 7.87 7.71 7.30
C LEU A 123 7.20 6.33 7.17
N ARG A 124 7.26 5.74 5.97
CA ARG A 124 6.74 4.40 5.73
C ARG A 124 7.47 3.33 6.54
N GLY A 125 8.78 3.42 6.67
CA GLY A 125 9.60 2.51 7.50
C GLY A 125 9.17 2.55 8.96
N LEU A 126 9.02 3.75 9.54
CA LEU A 126 8.55 3.96 10.91
C LEU A 126 7.11 3.44 11.10
N TRP A 127 6.23 3.71 10.14
CA TRP A 127 4.86 3.20 10.13
C TRP A 127 4.81 1.66 10.11
N VAL A 128 5.60 1.03 9.25
CA VAL A 128 5.69 -0.44 9.18
C VAL A 128 6.20 -1.01 10.50
N ARG A 129 7.22 -0.38 11.12
CA ARG A 129 7.75 -0.81 12.41
C ARG A 129 6.71 -0.75 13.52
N ARG A 130 5.95 0.35 13.58
CA ARG A 130 4.83 0.48 14.52
C ARG A 130 3.82 -0.65 14.38
N GLU A 131 3.41 -0.98 13.16
CA GLU A 131 2.45 -2.05 12.89
C GLU A 131 2.99 -3.42 13.32
N GLN A 132 4.29 -3.68 13.09
CA GLN A 132 4.94 -4.91 13.57
C GLN A 132 4.89 -5.02 15.10
N LEU A 133 5.15 -3.92 15.80
CA LEU A 133 5.08 -3.88 17.27
C LEU A 133 3.66 -4.17 17.78
N ILE A 134 2.64 -3.66 17.11
CA ILE A 134 1.23 -3.96 17.43
C ILE A 134 0.92 -5.44 17.18
N GLU A 135 1.38 -6.02 16.07
CA GLU A 135 1.19 -7.43 15.78
C GLU A 135 1.85 -8.31 16.84
N MET A 136 3.07 -7.96 17.29
CA MET A 136 3.76 -8.64 18.40
C MET A 136 2.97 -8.50 19.71
N LEU A 137 2.46 -7.30 20.03
CA LEU A 137 1.65 -7.05 21.22
C LEU A 137 0.42 -7.95 21.25
N VAL A 138 -0.34 -8.00 20.15
CA VAL A 138 -1.54 -8.85 20.04
C VAL A 138 -1.19 -10.33 20.20
N MET A 139 -0.06 -10.79 19.64
CA MET A 139 0.40 -12.16 19.85
C MET A 139 0.72 -12.46 21.30
N GLU A 140 1.38 -11.55 22.02
CA GLU A 140 1.70 -11.74 23.44
C GLU A 140 0.44 -11.67 24.34
N GLU A 141 -0.50 -10.77 24.05
CA GLU A 141 -1.77 -10.69 24.76
C GLU A 141 -2.58 -11.99 24.60
N ASN A 142 -2.67 -12.54 23.38
CA ASN A 142 -3.30 -13.84 23.13
C ASN A 142 -2.58 -14.99 23.86
N ARG A 143 -1.25 -14.97 23.92
CA ARG A 143 -0.49 -15.96 24.68
C ARG A 143 -0.77 -15.88 26.17
N LEU A 144 -0.86 -14.65 26.71
CA LEU A 144 -1.14 -14.42 28.13
C LEU A 144 -2.49 -15.00 28.52
N GLU A 145 -3.51 -14.93 27.64
CA GLU A 145 -4.86 -15.45 27.91
C GLU A 145 -4.86 -16.99 28.11
N HIS A 146 -3.97 -17.71 27.40
CA HIS A 146 -3.93 -19.18 27.41
C HIS A 146 -2.74 -19.75 28.18
N ALA A 147 -1.82 -18.93 28.70
CA ALA A 147 -0.60 -19.40 29.32
C ALA A 147 -0.81 -19.85 30.77
N PRO A 148 -0.04 -20.85 31.25
CA PRO A 148 0.04 -21.19 32.67
C PRO A 148 0.48 -19.97 33.53
N LYS A 149 -0.06 -19.86 34.77
CA LYS A 149 0.22 -18.75 35.69
C LYS A 149 1.72 -18.47 35.90
N ALA A 150 2.56 -19.50 35.85
CA ALA A 150 4.02 -19.38 36.01
C ALA A 150 4.66 -18.47 34.94
N LEU A 151 4.08 -18.37 33.74
CA LEU A 151 4.60 -17.56 32.62
C LEU A 151 4.03 -16.13 32.60
N HIS A 152 2.98 -15.83 33.38
CA HIS A 152 2.29 -14.54 33.32
C HIS A 152 3.22 -13.36 33.63
N ARG A 153 4.16 -13.49 34.56
CA ARG A 153 5.10 -12.41 34.90
C ARG A 153 5.98 -12.03 33.70
N SER A 154 6.55 -13.05 33.03
CA SER A 154 7.40 -12.84 31.84
C SER A 154 6.61 -12.23 30.69
N LEU A 155 5.42 -12.77 30.37
CA LEU A 155 4.57 -12.27 29.30
C LEU A 155 4.11 -10.82 29.56
N ARG A 156 3.70 -10.49 30.79
CA ARG A 156 3.32 -9.11 31.15
C ARG A 156 4.49 -8.14 31.00
N ALA A 157 5.69 -8.51 31.43
CA ALA A 157 6.89 -7.67 31.25
C ALA A 157 7.18 -7.38 29.77
N HIS A 158 7.02 -8.39 28.89
CA HIS A 158 7.18 -8.20 27.45
C HIS A 158 6.05 -7.35 26.83
N ILE A 159 4.80 -7.54 27.26
CA ILE A 159 3.66 -6.71 26.86
C ILE A 159 3.91 -5.24 27.23
N ASP A 160 4.37 -4.96 28.44
CA ASP A 160 4.66 -3.60 28.90
C ASP A 160 5.83 -2.98 28.12
N TYR A 161 6.85 -3.76 27.80
CA TYR A 161 7.92 -3.33 26.90
C TYR A 161 7.39 -2.96 25.51
N LEU A 162 6.58 -3.82 24.89
CA LEU A 162 5.99 -3.56 23.58
C LEU A 162 5.11 -2.31 23.56
N ARG A 163 4.32 -2.09 24.60
CA ARG A 163 3.51 -0.87 24.77
C ARG A 163 4.36 0.40 24.81
N LYS A 164 5.50 0.35 25.53
CA LYS A 164 6.46 1.46 25.55
C LYS A 164 7.08 1.71 24.18
N GLN A 165 7.46 0.65 23.46
CA GLN A 165 8.01 0.77 22.11
C GLN A 165 6.99 1.33 21.11
N ILE A 166 5.72 0.94 21.19
CA ILE A 166 4.64 1.50 20.37
C ILE A 166 4.48 3.00 20.62
N LYS A 167 4.45 3.42 21.89
CA LYS A 167 4.37 4.85 22.26
C LYS A 167 5.57 5.65 21.70
N GLN A 168 6.77 5.08 21.76
CA GLN A 168 7.97 5.70 21.19
C GLN A 168 7.88 5.79 19.67
N ALA A 169 7.38 4.75 18.99
CA ALA A 169 7.14 4.76 17.56
C ALA A 169 6.10 5.82 17.15
N ASP A 170 5.02 5.99 17.92
CA ASP A 170 4.02 7.04 17.70
C ASP A 170 4.63 8.44 17.81
N ASN A 171 5.48 8.69 18.83
CA ASN A 171 6.18 9.97 18.97
C ASN A 171 7.17 10.24 17.81
N ASN A 172 7.87 9.22 17.35
CA ASN A 172 8.79 9.35 16.22
C ASN A 172 8.03 9.66 14.93
N LEU A 173 6.89 9.01 14.69
CA LEU A 173 6.01 9.27 13.55
C LEU A 173 5.46 10.70 13.56
N ASP A 174 4.98 11.16 14.71
CA ASP A 174 4.47 12.54 14.86
C ASP A 174 5.55 13.57 14.57
N ARG A 175 6.77 13.38 15.11
CA ARG A 175 7.91 14.26 14.84
C ARG A 175 8.31 14.26 13.37
N GLU A 176 8.37 13.10 12.74
CA GLU A 176 8.75 12.97 11.32
C GLU A 176 7.73 13.65 10.41
N VAL A 177 6.43 13.47 10.66
CA VAL A 177 5.37 14.12 9.88
C VAL A 177 5.44 15.64 10.05
N ARG A 178 5.63 16.14 11.27
CA ARG A 178 5.73 17.59 11.54
C ARG A 178 6.88 18.26 10.80
N ASN A 179 8.00 17.55 10.65
CA ASN A 179 9.21 18.05 10.00
C ASN A 179 9.23 17.77 8.47
N SER A 180 8.17 17.23 7.91
CA SER A 180 8.10 16.85 6.49
C SER A 180 7.18 17.78 5.69
N ALA A 181 7.34 17.76 4.36
CA ALA A 181 6.42 18.41 3.43
C ALA A 181 4.99 17.84 3.47
N LEU A 182 4.77 16.77 4.25
CA LEU A 182 3.44 16.15 4.41
C LEU A 182 2.61 16.80 5.52
N TRP A 183 3.16 17.76 6.29
CA TRP A 183 2.48 18.37 7.43
C TRP A 183 1.13 18.99 7.06
N GLU A 184 1.08 19.80 6.00
CA GLU A 184 -0.18 20.40 5.53
C GLU A 184 -1.24 19.35 5.20
N LYS A 185 -0.84 18.25 4.53
CA LYS A 185 -1.77 17.16 4.21
C LYS A 185 -2.24 16.45 5.46
N TYR A 186 -1.35 16.25 6.44
CA TYR A 186 -1.66 15.65 7.71
C TYR A 186 -2.69 16.48 8.49
N GLU A 187 -2.53 17.80 8.57
CA GLU A 187 -3.49 18.70 9.22
C GLU A 187 -4.85 18.68 8.53
N LEU A 188 -4.88 18.70 7.19
CA LEU A 188 -6.11 18.57 6.43
C LEU A 188 -6.85 17.28 6.77
N LEU A 189 -6.17 16.16 6.82
CA LEU A 189 -6.77 14.87 7.17
C LEU A 189 -7.31 14.85 8.61
N ASN A 190 -6.53 15.34 9.57
CA ASN A 190 -6.92 15.39 10.98
C ASN A 190 -8.05 16.37 11.27
N SER A 191 -8.36 17.32 10.38
CA SER A 191 -9.51 18.22 10.54
C SER A 191 -10.86 17.50 10.46
N VAL A 192 -10.89 16.25 9.94
CA VAL A 192 -12.12 15.48 9.77
C VAL A 192 -12.52 14.77 11.06
N PRO A 193 -13.73 14.99 11.61
CA PRO A 193 -14.19 14.32 12.81
C PRO A 193 -14.13 12.78 12.69
N GLY A 194 -13.41 12.15 13.63
CA GLY A 194 -13.18 10.70 13.64
C GLY A 194 -11.98 10.23 12.83
N VAL A 195 -11.25 11.14 12.21
CA VAL A 195 -9.92 10.86 11.62
C VAL A 195 -8.87 11.34 12.60
N GLY A 196 -8.02 10.44 13.04
CA GLY A 196 -6.95 10.75 13.98
C GLY A 196 -5.56 10.50 13.37
N PRO A 197 -4.49 10.75 14.16
CA PRO A 197 -3.10 10.63 13.72
C PRO A 197 -2.80 9.29 13.02
N VAL A 198 -3.27 8.19 13.58
CA VAL A 198 -3.03 6.83 13.05
C VAL A 198 -3.57 6.66 11.64
N LEU A 199 -4.80 7.09 11.36
CA LEU A 199 -5.35 7.00 10.00
C LEU A 199 -4.65 7.97 9.05
N SER A 200 -4.36 9.19 9.48
CA SER A 200 -3.69 10.21 8.66
C SER A 200 -2.30 9.73 8.23
N ILE A 201 -1.49 9.22 9.17
CA ILE A 201 -0.17 8.65 8.87
C ILE A 201 -0.29 7.43 7.96
N ALA A 202 -1.22 6.52 8.23
CA ALA A 202 -1.46 5.35 7.38
C ALA A 202 -1.80 5.74 5.93
N LEU A 203 -2.62 6.77 5.75
CA LEU A 203 -2.98 7.28 4.43
C LEU A 203 -1.78 7.90 3.71
N LEU A 204 -1.01 8.74 4.39
CA LEU A 204 0.16 9.40 3.82
C LEU A 204 1.27 8.39 3.47
N SER A 205 1.47 7.37 4.32
CA SER A 205 2.51 6.36 4.14
C SER A 205 2.13 5.26 3.15
N ASP A 206 0.91 4.74 3.26
CA ASP A 206 0.45 3.58 2.48
C ASP A 206 -0.41 3.95 1.25
N LEU A 207 -0.77 5.24 1.05
CA LEU A 207 -1.58 5.68 -0.08
C LEU A 207 -1.10 7.03 -0.64
N PRO A 208 0.15 7.13 -1.13
CA PRO A 208 0.72 8.38 -1.65
C PRO A 208 -0.05 8.94 -2.86
N GLU A 209 -0.88 8.13 -3.50
CA GLU A 209 -1.77 8.53 -4.60
C GLU A 209 -3.02 9.29 -4.14
N LEU A 210 -3.25 9.42 -2.81
CA LEU A 210 -4.39 10.15 -2.26
C LEU A 210 -4.38 11.62 -2.69
N GLY A 211 -5.50 12.10 -3.19
CA GLY A 211 -5.63 13.43 -3.78
C GLY A 211 -5.31 13.52 -5.28
N ARG A 212 -4.81 12.44 -5.89
CA ARG A 212 -4.41 12.42 -7.32
C ARG A 212 -5.32 11.55 -8.19
N LEU A 213 -5.85 10.45 -7.64
CA LEU A 213 -6.64 9.47 -8.37
C LEU A 213 -8.13 9.78 -8.37
N ASN A 214 -8.85 9.17 -9.30
CA ASN A 214 -10.30 9.23 -9.33
C ASN A 214 -10.95 8.36 -8.23
N ARG A 215 -12.27 8.48 -8.08
CA ARG A 215 -13.08 7.81 -7.03
C ARG A 215 -13.02 6.28 -7.08
N GLY A 216 -12.97 5.71 -8.28
CA GLY A 216 -12.91 4.25 -8.47
C GLY A 216 -11.53 3.70 -8.15
N GLU A 217 -10.50 4.32 -8.69
CA GLU A 217 -9.10 3.92 -8.53
C GLU A 217 -8.67 3.96 -7.07
N ILE A 218 -8.94 5.07 -6.36
CA ILE A 218 -8.54 5.20 -4.95
C ILE A 218 -9.25 4.19 -4.06
N ALA A 219 -10.54 3.92 -4.32
CA ALA A 219 -11.30 2.91 -3.60
C ALA A 219 -10.79 1.49 -3.88
N ALA A 220 -10.39 1.19 -5.10
CA ALA A 220 -9.81 -0.10 -5.49
C ALA A 220 -8.44 -0.31 -4.82
N LEU A 221 -7.56 0.72 -4.82
CA LEU A 221 -6.26 0.67 -4.14
C LEU A 221 -6.37 0.44 -2.63
N ALA A 222 -7.32 1.10 -1.99
CA ALA A 222 -7.60 0.89 -0.56
C ALA A 222 -8.32 -0.43 -0.27
N GLY A 223 -8.83 -1.12 -1.31
CA GLY A 223 -9.57 -2.37 -1.19
C GLY A 223 -10.97 -2.21 -0.60
N VAL A 224 -11.63 -1.07 -0.87
CA VAL A 224 -13.01 -0.76 -0.45
C VAL A 224 -13.96 -0.55 -1.65
N ALA A 225 -13.48 -0.80 -2.87
CA ALA A 225 -14.33 -0.85 -4.04
C ALA A 225 -15.11 -2.16 -4.08
N PRO A 226 -16.45 -2.14 -4.24
CA PRO A 226 -17.20 -3.35 -4.50
C PRO A 226 -16.99 -3.78 -5.96
N PHE A 227 -16.65 -5.04 -6.16
CA PHE A 227 -16.55 -5.64 -7.48
C PHE A 227 -17.82 -6.46 -7.76
N ASN A 228 -18.31 -6.34 -8.99
CA ASN A 228 -19.40 -7.16 -9.48
C ASN A 228 -18.88 -8.57 -9.75
N CYS A 229 -19.73 -9.55 -9.52
CA CYS A 229 -19.48 -10.94 -9.85
C CYS A 229 -20.76 -11.48 -10.51
N ASP A 230 -21.10 -10.90 -11.66
CA ASP A 230 -22.31 -11.22 -12.41
C ASP A 230 -21.93 -12.07 -13.63
N SER A 231 -22.71 -13.12 -13.90
CA SER A 231 -22.53 -13.96 -15.08
C SER A 231 -23.91 -14.41 -15.62
N GLY A 232 -24.23 -14.04 -16.85
CA GLY A 232 -25.52 -14.33 -17.46
C GLY A 232 -26.66 -13.78 -16.63
N THR A 233 -27.60 -14.63 -16.24
CA THR A 233 -28.76 -14.26 -15.38
C THR A 233 -28.43 -14.22 -13.89
N LEU A 234 -27.21 -14.64 -13.48
CA LEU A 234 -26.79 -14.67 -12.08
C LEU A 234 -26.22 -13.31 -11.67
N HIS A 235 -26.95 -12.61 -10.80
CA HIS A 235 -26.45 -11.39 -10.14
C HIS A 235 -25.82 -11.74 -8.80
N GLY A 236 -24.49 -11.82 -8.78
CA GLY A 236 -23.72 -12.16 -7.59
C GLY A 236 -23.69 -11.02 -6.56
N GLN A 237 -23.43 -11.37 -5.29
CA GLN A 237 -23.21 -10.36 -4.26
C GLN A 237 -21.91 -9.59 -4.51
N ARG A 238 -22.01 -8.25 -4.55
CA ARG A 238 -20.84 -7.39 -4.65
C ARG A 238 -19.97 -7.50 -3.41
N LYS A 239 -18.70 -7.85 -3.59
CA LYS A 239 -17.73 -8.01 -2.50
C LYS A 239 -16.52 -7.12 -2.73
N ILE A 240 -15.93 -6.62 -1.64
CA ILE A 240 -14.63 -5.94 -1.70
C ILE A 240 -13.52 -6.98 -1.87
N GLN A 241 -12.55 -6.69 -2.74
CA GLN A 241 -11.44 -7.59 -3.01
C GLN A 241 -10.14 -6.80 -3.24
N GLY A 242 -8.98 -7.42 -2.97
CA GLY A 242 -7.67 -6.83 -3.21
C GLY A 242 -7.35 -5.63 -2.34
N GLY A 243 -6.58 -4.70 -2.88
CA GLY A 243 -6.15 -3.48 -2.23
C GLY A 243 -5.15 -3.66 -1.08
N ARG A 244 -4.81 -2.55 -0.43
CA ARG A 244 -3.81 -2.46 0.66
C ARG A 244 -4.44 -2.90 1.98
N LYS A 245 -4.28 -4.18 2.36
CA LYS A 245 -4.93 -4.80 3.54
C LYS A 245 -4.66 -4.04 4.84
N ARG A 246 -3.42 -3.58 5.06
CA ARG A 246 -3.03 -2.81 6.25
C ARG A 246 -3.82 -1.52 6.35
N LEU A 247 -3.83 -0.74 5.28
CA LEU A 247 -4.60 0.51 5.22
C LEU A 247 -6.09 0.27 5.46
N ARG A 248 -6.67 -0.77 4.83
CA ARG A 248 -8.09 -1.11 5.02
C ARG A 248 -8.44 -1.42 6.47
N ARG A 249 -7.54 -2.08 7.24
CA ARG A 249 -7.71 -2.36 8.68
C ARG A 249 -7.79 -1.07 9.48
N VAL A 250 -6.85 -0.15 9.26
CA VAL A 250 -6.81 1.14 9.95
C VAL A 250 -8.02 2.01 9.58
N LEU A 251 -8.36 2.05 8.30
CA LEU A 251 -9.55 2.77 7.81
C LEU A 251 -10.84 2.22 8.42
N TYR A 252 -10.94 0.90 8.61
CA TYR A 252 -12.08 0.28 9.30
C TYR A 252 -12.20 0.78 10.74
N SER A 253 -11.12 0.73 11.52
CA SER A 253 -11.12 1.18 12.93
C SER A 253 -11.50 2.66 13.06
N ALA A 254 -10.92 3.52 12.22
CA ALA A 254 -11.26 4.94 12.20
C ALA A 254 -12.73 5.18 11.77
N THR A 255 -13.24 4.39 10.81
CA THR A 255 -14.64 4.51 10.38
C THR A 255 -15.62 4.12 11.48
N VAL A 256 -15.32 3.11 12.30
CA VAL A 256 -16.14 2.72 13.46
C VAL A 256 -16.28 3.90 14.45
N ALA A 257 -15.21 4.67 14.66
CA ALA A 257 -15.28 5.89 15.45
C ALA A 257 -16.07 7.00 14.71
N SER A 258 -15.75 7.21 13.43
CA SER A 258 -16.33 8.30 12.62
C SER A 258 -17.85 8.19 12.46
N VAL A 259 -18.42 7.00 12.34
CA VAL A 259 -19.90 6.84 12.22
C VAL A 259 -20.65 7.25 13.48
N ARG A 260 -19.96 7.49 14.59
CA ARG A 260 -20.56 7.98 15.84
C ARG A 260 -20.56 9.50 15.92
N CYS A 261 -19.52 10.16 15.44
CA CYS A 261 -19.28 11.60 15.64
C CYS A 261 -19.29 12.44 14.35
N ASN A 262 -19.04 11.84 13.17
CA ASN A 262 -18.92 12.60 11.93
C ASN A 262 -20.30 12.91 11.34
N PRO A 263 -20.65 14.19 11.13
CA PRO A 263 -21.98 14.60 10.64
C PRO A 263 -22.28 14.15 9.22
N ALA A 264 -21.28 13.84 8.39
CA ALA A 264 -21.49 13.32 7.03
C ALA A 264 -21.63 11.79 7.00
N LEU A 265 -20.98 11.08 7.95
CA LEU A 265 -20.95 9.61 7.95
C LEU A 265 -22.06 8.99 8.80
N ARG A 266 -22.38 9.60 9.95
CA ARG A 266 -23.40 9.08 10.86
C ARG A 266 -24.76 8.91 10.18
N PRO A 267 -25.37 9.92 9.52
CA PRO A 267 -26.65 9.76 8.83
C PRO A 267 -26.57 8.75 7.68
N PHE A 268 -25.46 8.74 6.96
CA PHE A 268 -25.24 7.78 5.87
C PHE A 268 -25.24 6.34 6.35
N TYR A 269 -24.50 6.05 7.45
CA TYR A 269 -24.47 4.74 8.06
C TYR A 269 -25.85 4.32 8.60
N GLN A 270 -26.53 5.22 9.34
CA GLN A 270 -27.85 4.98 9.89
C GLN A 270 -28.89 4.67 8.81
N ARG A 271 -28.87 5.40 7.71
CA ARG A 271 -29.75 5.15 6.55
C ARG A 271 -29.52 3.74 5.97
N LEU A 272 -28.26 3.32 5.80
CA LEU A 272 -27.96 1.97 5.31
C LEU A 272 -28.41 0.88 6.29
N ARG A 273 -28.32 1.12 7.58
CA ARG A 273 -28.84 0.20 8.59
C ARG A 273 -30.36 0.11 8.58
N ALA A 274 -31.03 1.24 8.44
CA ALA A 274 -32.50 1.33 8.33
C ALA A 274 -33.04 0.59 7.08
N THR A 275 -32.27 0.56 5.98
CA THR A 275 -32.62 -0.23 4.77
C THR A 275 -32.27 -1.72 4.88
N GLY A 276 -31.99 -2.23 6.09
CA GLY A 276 -31.71 -3.65 6.34
C GLY A 276 -30.30 -4.13 5.99
N LYS A 277 -29.35 -3.26 5.59
CA LYS A 277 -27.99 -3.67 5.28
C LYS A 277 -27.28 -4.18 6.54
N PRO A 278 -26.55 -5.31 6.47
CA PRO A 278 -25.73 -5.80 7.57
C PRO A 278 -24.72 -4.74 8.04
N ALA A 279 -24.44 -4.68 9.36
CA ALA A 279 -23.56 -3.66 9.95
C ALA A 279 -22.19 -3.57 9.25
N LYS A 280 -21.58 -4.73 8.95
CA LYS A 280 -20.29 -4.80 8.27
C LYS A 280 -20.32 -4.23 6.85
N VAL A 281 -21.41 -4.45 6.12
CA VAL A 281 -21.62 -3.91 4.76
C VAL A 281 -21.80 -2.39 4.82
N ALA A 282 -22.60 -1.89 5.78
CA ALA A 282 -22.81 -0.45 5.99
C ALA A 282 -21.51 0.25 6.40
N LEU A 283 -20.68 -0.38 7.26
CA LEU A 283 -19.37 0.14 7.65
C LEU A 283 -18.41 0.20 6.45
N VAL A 284 -18.35 -0.82 5.61
CA VAL A 284 -17.49 -0.80 4.40
C VAL A 284 -17.93 0.29 3.43
N ALA A 285 -19.23 0.52 3.28
CA ALA A 285 -19.74 1.64 2.49
C ALA A 285 -19.35 3.00 3.10
N ALA A 286 -19.39 3.13 4.44
CA ALA A 286 -18.94 4.31 5.15
C ALA A 286 -17.41 4.52 5.03
N MET A 287 -16.60 3.44 5.08
CA MET A 287 -15.16 3.51 4.79
C MET A 287 -14.88 4.10 3.42
N ARG A 288 -15.57 3.59 2.40
CA ARG A 288 -15.43 4.14 1.05
C ARG A 288 -15.80 5.61 1.00
N ARG A 289 -16.92 6.01 1.63
CA ARG A 289 -17.35 7.40 1.68
C ARG A 289 -16.33 8.29 2.38
N LEU A 290 -15.80 7.87 3.54
CA LEU A 290 -14.74 8.58 4.26
C LEU A 290 -13.51 8.76 3.38
N LEU A 291 -13.02 7.68 2.76
CA LEU A 291 -11.86 7.74 1.86
C LEU A 291 -12.06 8.71 0.70
N LEU A 292 -13.26 8.74 0.10
CA LEU A 292 -13.56 9.65 -1.01
C LEU A 292 -13.61 11.12 -0.56
N ILE A 293 -14.10 11.40 0.65
CA ILE A 293 -14.04 12.73 1.26
C ILE A 293 -12.59 13.17 1.43
N LEU A 294 -11.75 12.33 2.06
CA LEU A 294 -10.34 12.61 2.29
C LEU A 294 -9.57 12.81 0.98
N ASN A 295 -9.87 12.00 -0.04
CA ASN A 295 -9.29 12.14 -1.37
C ASN A 295 -9.67 13.48 -2.03
N ALA A 296 -10.93 13.89 -1.92
CA ALA A 296 -11.39 15.16 -2.45
C ALA A 296 -10.74 16.36 -1.74
N MET A 297 -10.66 16.32 -0.41
CA MET A 297 -10.04 17.38 0.40
C MET A 297 -8.56 17.58 0.03
N LEU A 298 -7.78 16.51 -0.12
CA LEU A 298 -6.39 16.62 -0.55
C LEU A 298 -6.24 17.08 -2.00
N LYS A 299 -7.19 16.70 -2.88
CA LYS A 299 -7.19 17.16 -4.29
C LYS A 299 -7.46 18.66 -4.39
N THR A 300 -8.39 19.17 -3.59
CA THR A 300 -8.77 20.59 -3.60
C THR A 300 -7.99 21.44 -2.60
N LYS A 301 -7.14 20.83 -1.76
CA LYS A 301 -6.43 21.47 -0.66
C LYS A 301 -7.35 22.26 0.28
N THR A 302 -8.57 21.77 0.50
CA THR A 302 -9.57 22.45 1.34
C THR A 302 -9.77 21.70 2.65
N PRO A 303 -9.81 22.39 3.81
CA PRO A 303 -10.09 21.76 5.10
C PRO A 303 -11.53 21.23 5.14
N TRP A 304 -11.77 20.34 6.11
CA TRP A 304 -13.10 19.81 6.37
C TRP A 304 -14.11 20.94 6.60
N ARG A 305 -15.23 20.87 5.88
CA ARG A 305 -16.41 21.67 6.16
C ARG A 305 -17.54 20.74 6.54
N SER A 306 -18.15 20.99 7.70
CA SER A 306 -19.36 20.26 8.08
C SER A 306 -20.41 20.48 7.00
N PRO A 307 -21.08 19.41 6.47
CA PRO A 307 -22.23 19.63 5.63
C PRO A 307 -23.21 20.48 6.42
N CYS A 308 -23.62 21.62 5.87
CA CYS A 308 -24.79 22.31 6.40
C CYS A 308 -25.93 21.31 6.39
N LEU A 309 -26.47 21.00 7.57
CA LEU A 309 -27.77 20.33 7.65
C LEU A 309 -28.73 21.33 7.00
N ALA A 310 -29.11 21.07 5.75
CA ALA A 310 -30.26 21.75 5.19
C ALA A 310 -31.42 21.43 6.13
N ALA A 311 -31.94 22.47 6.74
CA ALA A 311 -33.08 22.42 7.63
C ALA A 311 -34.32 21.87 6.91
#